data_851685661287808aaf4d0a2de8fbcce2
#
_entry.id   851685661287808aaf4d0a2de8fbcce2
#
_cell.length_a   1.000
_cell.length_b   1.000
_cell.length_c   1.000
_cell.angle_alpha   90.00
_cell.angle_beta   90.00
_cell.angle_gamma   90.00
#
_symmetry.space_group_name_H-M   'P 1'
#
loop_
_entity.id
_entity.type
_entity.pdbx_description
1 polymer ?
#
loop_
_entity_poly.entity_id
_entity_poly.type
_entity_poly.pdbx_seq_one_letter_code
_entity_poly.pdbx_strand_id
1 'polypeptide(L)'
;MIRNSQLFQPFTDEPISVVSESGEWTGSFEFDLDPVLVKQMYREMVATRLLDERMIRLQRTGRISFVAPAAGHEAAQVATAHTVIPKEDWLFPYYRDSGLVLALGIPPVELFGQIMASRADPNRGRQMPAHPGSKAFNLFTGASPIASHIAPAVGAAISMKLRGTGQVVVTNFGDGATSEGDFHAGINFAGAEGAPIVFVCENNRYALSVGYNKQTGSENIAMKAHAYGMPGYHVDGMDLLACYFVMRDAVKRARDGAGPSLVEMVVYRYGPHSSADDDSQYRPKEEVEAWWRRDPLVRTKRFLEKLDLINEEEDLALRHEVDTELKEAAKLADQAGPIPTDWMFEDVFDELPPHLLTQRKEIG
;
A
#
# COMPACT_ATOMS: atom_id res chain seq x y z
N MET A 1 -8.74 35.22 4.21
CA MET A 1 -7.67 34.59 4.99
C MET A 1 -8.14 33.16 5.31
N ILE A 2 -7.73 32.18 4.50
CA ILE A 2 -8.02 30.76 4.77
C ILE A 2 -7.00 30.37 5.84
N ARG A 3 -7.44 30.15 7.07
CA ARG A 3 -6.63 29.50 8.10
C ARG A 3 -6.46 28.04 7.64
N ASN A 4 -5.31 27.73 7.02
CA ASN A 4 -4.83 26.38 6.86
C ASN A 4 -4.54 25.85 8.28
N SER A 5 -5.51 25.20 8.89
CA SER A 5 -5.27 24.41 10.11
C SER A 5 -4.63 23.09 9.68
N GLN A 6 -3.34 23.09 9.39
CA GLN A 6 -2.59 21.84 9.35
C GLN A 6 -2.54 21.30 10.78
N LEU A 7 -3.10 20.12 10.99
CA LEU A 7 -3.09 19.46 12.31
C LEU A 7 -1.65 19.09 12.72
N PHE A 8 -0.79 18.84 11.74
CA PHE A 8 0.57 18.36 11.99
C PHE A 8 1.62 19.28 11.36
N GLN A 9 2.75 19.41 12.07
CA GLN A 9 3.92 20.12 11.57
C GLN A 9 4.72 19.19 10.63
N PRO A 10 5.19 19.70 9.47
CA PRO A 10 6.13 18.96 8.63
C PRO A 10 7.55 18.98 9.25
N PHE A 11 8.39 18.04 8.77
CA PHE A 11 9.82 17.95 9.09
C PHE A 11 10.12 17.78 10.59
N THR A 12 9.34 16.92 11.26
CA THR A 12 9.60 16.56 12.65
C THR A 12 10.68 15.49 12.73
N ASP A 13 11.56 15.59 13.74
CA ASP A 13 12.59 14.59 14.01
C ASP A 13 11.94 13.30 14.52
N GLU A 14 11.02 13.44 15.50
CA GLU A 14 10.25 12.32 16.02
C GLU A 14 9.03 12.00 15.13
N PRO A 15 8.68 10.71 14.98
CA PRO A 15 7.52 10.31 14.22
C PRO A 15 6.21 10.84 14.85
N ILE A 16 5.34 11.38 14.02
CA ILE A 16 3.98 11.78 14.41
C ILE A 16 3.21 10.53 14.84
N SER A 17 2.65 10.57 16.06
CA SER A 17 1.82 9.52 16.63
C SER A 17 0.67 10.13 17.42
N VAL A 18 -0.49 9.49 17.46
CA VAL A 18 -1.70 9.97 18.15
C VAL A 18 -2.36 8.91 19.02
N VAL A 19 -1.91 7.65 18.94
CA VAL A 19 -2.32 6.57 19.85
C VAL A 19 -1.06 5.97 20.43
N SER A 20 -1.00 5.71 21.74
CA SER A 20 0.14 5.05 22.37
C SER A 20 0.17 3.55 22.07
N GLU A 21 1.29 2.86 22.33
CA GLU A 21 1.39 1.39 22.22
C GLU A 21 0.41 0.66 23.17
N SER A 22 -0.02 1.33 24.25
CA SER A 22 -1.05 0.83 25.16
C SER A 22 -2.49 1.09 24.70
N GLY A 23 -2.68 1.74 23.54
CA GLY A 23 -3.99 2.05 22.98
C GLY A 23 -4.65 3.30 23.58
N GLU A 24 -3.90 4.27 24.08
CA GLU A 24 -4.43 5.53 24.60
C GLU A 24 -4.33 6.63 23.54
N TRP A 25 -5.38 7.44 23.48
CA TRP A 25 -5.33 8.65 22.64
C TRP A 25 -4.34 9.66 23.24
N THR A 26 -3.37 10.08 22.44
CA THR A 26 -2.32 11.05 22.82
C THR A 26 -2.31 12.27 21.91
N GLY A 27 -3.23 12.34 20.94
CA GLY A 27 -3.34 13.47 20.02
C GLY A 27 -3.61 14.79 20.76
N SER A 28 -3.00 15.89 20.28
CA SER A 28 -3.20 17.24 20.83
C SER A 28 -4.53 17.89 20.43
N PHE A 29 -5.37 17.16 19.72
CA PHE A 29 -6.70 17.58 19.26
C PHE A 29 -7.76 16.55 19.70
N GLU A 30 -9.02 16.93 19.65
CA GLU A 30 -10.12 16.04 20.00
C GLU A 30 -10.26 14.92 18.97
N PHE A 31 -10.50 13.69 19.46
CA PHE A 31 -10.79 12.56 18.61
C PHE A 31 -12.21 12.68 18.05
N ASP A 32 -12.32 12.92 16.73
CA ASP A 32 -13.56 13.24 16.02
C ASP A 32 -13.93 12.25 14.90
N LEU A 33 -13.26 11.09 14.86
CA LEU A 33 -13.61 10.06 13.87
C LEU A 33 -14.82 9.23 14.30
N ASP A 34 -15.60 8.84 13.27
CA ASP A 34 -16.65 7.84 13.46
C ASP A 34 -16.04 6.50 13.94
N PRO A 35 -16.45 6.00 15.10
CA PRO A 35 -15.99 4.71 15.60
C PRO A 35 -16.23 3.54 14.63
N VAL A 36 -17.28 3.60 13.82
CA VAL A 36 -17.59 2.59 12.79
C VAL A 36 -16.46 2.54 11.75
N LEU A 37 -15.95 3.70 11.34
CA LEU A 37 -14.81 3.77 10.41
C LEU A 37 -13.54 3.14 10.99
N VAL A 38 -13.25 3.41 12.27
CA VAL A 38 -12.06 2.82 12.92
C VAL A 38 -12.18 1.30 13.02
N LYS A 39 -13.37 0.80 13.34
CA LYS A 39 -13.68 -0.64 13.36
C LYS A 39 -13.53 -1.29 11.99
N GLN A 40 -13.98 -0.60 10.94
CA GLN A 40 -13.81 -1.04 9.55
C GLN A 40 -12.33 -1.11 9.17
N MET A 41 -11.56 -0.06 9.43
CA MET A 41 -10.12 -0.06 9.17
C MET A 41 -9.40 -1.20 9.93
N TYR A 42 -9.79 -1.45 11.19
CA TYR A 42 -9.25 -2.58 11.95
C TYR A 42 -9.56 -3.93 11.28
N ARG A 43 -10.81 -4.15 10.83
CA ARG A 43 -11.19 -5.36 10.09
C ARG A 43 -10.33 -5.56 8.84
N GLU A 44 -10.05 -4.49 8.11
CA GLU A 44 -9.24 -4.54 6.89
C GLU A 44 -7.75 -4.80 7.19
N MET A 45 -7.23 -4.29 8.30
CA MET A 45 -5.89 -4.66 8.79
C MET A 45 -5.81 -6.15 9.13
N VAL A 46 -6.83 -6.70 9.81
CA VAL A 46 -6.93 -8.14 10.10
C VAL A 46 -7.00 -8.93 8.80
N ALA A 47 -7.80 -8.47 7.82
CA ALA A 47 -7.92 -9.13 6.53
C ALA A 47 -6.58 -9.13 5.76
N THR A 48 -5.82 -8.05 5.80
CA THR A 48 -4.48 -7.95 5.21
C THR A 48 -3.52 -8.98 5.81
N ARG A 49 -3.46 -9.08 7.14
CA ARG A 49 -2.62 -10.05 7.84
C ARG A 49 -3.00 -11.50 7.50
N LEU A 50 -4.29 -11.83 7.53
CA LEU A 50 -4.78 -13.16 7.21
C LEU A 50 -4.62 -13.52 5.72
N LEU A 51 -4.71 -12.53 4.83
CA LEU A 51 -4.40 -12.70 3.40
C LEU A 51 -2.95 -13.13 3.20
N ASP A 52 -1.98 -12.43 3.81
CA ASP A 52 -0.56 -12.79 3.76
C ASP A 52 -0.30 -14.20 4.28
N GLU A 53 -0.85 -14.53 5.45
CA GLU A 53 -0.71 -15.87 6.02
C GLU A 53 -1.24 -16.96 5.10
N ARG A 54 -2.36 -16.70 4.43
CA ARG A 54 -2.94 -17.63 3.46
C ARG A 54 -2.10 -17.74 2.21
N MET A 55 -1.60 -16.65 1.67
CA MET A 55 -0.69 -16.64 0.52
C MET A 55 0.60 -17.41 0.83
N ILE A 56 1.20 -17.21 2.02
CA ILE A 56 2.37 -17.96 2.46
C ILE A 56 2.08 -19.48 2.55
N ARG A 57 0.91 -19.87 3.07
CA ARG A 57 0.50 -21.30 3.10
C ARG A 57 0.35 -21.87 1.69
N LEU A 58 -0.26 -21.13 0.76
CA LEU A 58 -0.41 -21.54 -0.64
C LEU A 58 0.94 -21.65 -1.35
N GLN A 59 1.88 -20.76 -1.05
CA GLN A 59 3.24 -20.82 -1.58
C GLN A 59 3.99 -22.06 -1.09
N ARG A 60 3.92 -22.37 0.21
CA ARG A 60 4.56 -23.55 0.80
C ARG A 60 4.02 -24.87 0.24
N THR A 61 2.79 -24.88 -0.22
CA THR A 61 2.16 -26.04 -0.88
C THR A 61 2.39 -26.07 -2.39
N GLY A 62 3.14 -25.13 -2.94
CA GLY A 62 3.44 -25.04 -4.37
C GLY A 62 2.26 -24.57 -5.24
N ARG A 63 1.17 -24.08 -4.63
CA ARG A 63 0.00 -23.60 -5.39
C ARG A 63 0.25 -22.21 -6.01
N ILE A 64 1.09 -21.40 -5.42
CA ILE A 64 1.57 -20.13 -5.95
C ILE A 64 3.09 -20.07 -5.88
N SER A 65 3.70 -19.30 -6.78
CA SER A 65 5.16 -19.25 -6.93
C SER A 65 5.85 -18.21 -6.05
N PHE A 66 5.18 -17.10 -5.76
CA PHE A 66 5.81 -15.93 -5.16
C PHE A 66 4.86 -15.22 -4.21
N VAL A 67 5.39 -14.70 -3.09
CA VAL A 67 4.69 -13.83 -2.15
C VAL A 67 5.66 -12.74 -1.67
N ALA A 68 5.18 -11.51 -1.62
CA ALA A 68 5.82 -10.38 -0.96
C ALA A 68 4.93 -9.90 0.19
N PRO A 69 5.11 -10.41 1.43
CA PRO A 69 4.18 -10.15 2.52
C PRO A 69 4.11 -8.68 2.91
N ALA A 70 2.88 -8.18 3.19
CA ALA A 70 2.63 -6.84 3.71
C ALA A 70 2.61 -6.77 5.25
N ALA A 71 2.76 -7.91 5.94
CA ALA A 71 2.72 -7.98 7.40
C ALA A 71 3.68 -6.97 8.05
N GLY A 72 3.12 -6.07 8.88
CA GLY A 72 3.77 -4.92 9.49
C GLY A 72 3.54 -3.59 8.74
N HIS A 73 2.82 -3.59 7.61
CA HIS A 73 2.47 -2.38 6.84
C HIS A 73 0.96 -2.08 6.89
N GLU A 74 0.16 -2.90 7.56
CA GLU A 74 -1.30 -2.88 7.50
C GLU A 74 -1.90 -1.52 7.85
N ALA A 75 -1.40 -0.87 8.91
CA ALA A 75 -1.91 0.43 9.35
C ALA A 75 -1.66 1.53 8.30
N ALA A 76 -0.46 1.58 7.74
CA ALA A 76 -0.08 2.55 6.71
C ALA A 76 -0.94 2.38 5.44
N GLN A 77 -1.12 1.14 4.99
CA GLN A 77 -1.83 0.82 3.75
C GLN A 77 -3.33 1.03 3.87
N VAL A 78 -3.95 0.54 4.94
CA VAL A 78 -5.38 0.72 5.19
C VAL A 78 -5.71 2.20 5.40
N ALA A 79 -4.92 2.91 6.20
CA ALA A 79 -5.10 4.36 6.38
C ALA A 79 -5.06 5.10 5.04
N THR A 80 -4.09 4.80 4.19
CA THR A 80 -3.96 5.42 2.85
C THR A 80 -5.21 5.18 2.01
N ALA A 81 -5.73 3.95 1.96
CA ALA A 81 -6.92 3.60 1.19
C ALA A 81 -8.16 4.41 1.61
N HIS A 82 -8.32 4.66 2.92
CA HIS A 82 -9.48 5.40 3.45
C HIS A 82 -9.40 6.93 3.28
N THR A 83 -8.33 7.46 2.69
CA THR A 83 -8.19 8.91 2.45
C THR A 83 -8.43 9.33 1.01
N VAL A 84 -8.51 8.38 0.10
CA VAL A 84 -8.81 8.61 -1.32
C VAL A 84 -10.30 8.39 -1.61
N ILE A 85 -10.77 8.92 -2.72
CA ILE A 85 -12.12 8.63 -3.23
C ILE A 85 -12.00 7.46 -4.21
N PRO A 86 -12.45 6.24 -3.83
CA PRO A 86 -12.33 5.07 -4.68
C PRO A 86 -12.97 5.29 -6.04
N LYS A 87 -12.33 4.82 -7.12
CA LYS A 87 -12.78 4.94 -8.53
C LYS A 87 -12.73 6.36 -9.10
N GLU A 88 -12.39 7.37 -8.31
CA GLU A 88 -12.17 8.74 -8.75
C GLU A 88 -10.67 9.07 -8.72
N ASP A 89 -10.05 9.00 -7.56
CA ASP A 89 -8.63 9.21 -7.40
C ASP A 89 -7.82 8.06 -8.00
N TRP A 90 -6.56 8.32 -8.30
CA TRP A 90 -5.66 7.34 -8.89
C TRP A 90 -4.61 6.87 -7.90
N LEU A 91 -4.37 5.56 -7.87
CA LEU A 91 -3.37 4.94 -7.02
C LEU A 91 -2.31 4.24 -7.88
N PHE A 92 -1.07 4.49 -7.50
CA PHE A 92 0.13 3.89 -8.10
C PHE A 92 0.85 3.08 -7.01
N PRO A 93 0.46 1.81 -6.79
CA PRO A 93 1.00 0.96 -5.74
C PRO A 93 2.34 0.36 -6.16
N TYR A 94 3.05 -0.20 -5.19
CA TYR A 94 4.13 -1.13 -5.43
C TYR A 94 3.72 -2.57 -5.04
N TYR A 95 4.59 -3.54 -5.27
CA TYR A 95 4.27 -4.98 -5.13
C TYR A 95 3.87 -5.43 -3.70
N ARG A 96 4.13 -4.61 -2.66
CA ARG A 96 3.79 -4.97 -1.25
C ARG A 96 2.44 -4.42 -0.79
N ASP A 97 1.75 -3.64 -1.59
CA ASP A 97 0.51 -2.92 -1.23
C ASP A 97 -0.75 -3.79 -1.20
N SER A 98 -0.66 -5.05 -0.78
CA SER A 98 -1.84 -5.93 -0.74
C SER A 98 -2.93 -5.42 0.19
N GLY A 99 -2.57 -4.79 1.32
CA GLY A 99 -3.51 -4.18 2.25
C GLY A 99 -4.20 -2.94 1.67
N LEU A 100 -3.46 -2.06 0.97
CA LEU A 100 -4.03 -0.92 0.25
C LEU A 100 -5.07 -1.40 -0.78
N VAL A 101 -4.70 -2.39 -1.59
CA VAL A 101 -5.55 -2.93 -2.66
C VAL A 101 -6.82 -3.57 -2.09
N LEU A 102 -6.69 -4.30 -1.00
CA LEU A 102 -7.83 -4.93 -0.32
C LEU A 102 -8.77 -3.87 0.29
N ALA A 103 -8.22 -2.88 0.98
CA ALA A 103 -8.99 -1.81 1.62
C ALA A 103 -9.67 -0.84 0.62
N LEU A 104 -9.18 -0.77 -0.63
CA LEU A 104 -9.90 -0.09 -1.72
C LEU A 104 -11.18 -0.80 -2.15
N GLY A 105 -11.42 -2.02 -1.68
CA GLY A 105 -12.58 -2.85 -2.01
C GLY A 105 -12.40 -3.74 -3.23
N ILE A 106 -11.17 -3.96 -3.70
CA ILE A 106 -10.90 -4.96 -4.73
C ILE A 106 -11.20 -6.35 -4.15
N PRO A 107 -12.04 -7.16 -4.81
CA PRO A 107 -12.44 -8.46 -4.28
C PRO A 107 -11.24 -9.39 -4.03
N PRO A 108 -11.14 -10.06 -2.86
CA PRO A 108 -10.05 -10.99 -2.58
C PRO A 108 -9.90 -12.10 -3.64
N VAL A 109 -10.98 -12.50 -4.30
CA VAL A 109 -10.94 -13.48 -5.38
C VAL A 109 -10.08 -13.03 -6.57
N GLU A 110 -10.07 -11.73 -6.87
CA GLU A 110 -9.23 -11.16 -7.93
C GLU A 110 -7.75 -11.18 -7.55
N LEU A 111 -7.43 -10.87 -6.28
CA LEU A 111 -6.06 -10.95 -5.75
C LEU A 111 -5.54 -12.39 -5.77
N PHE A 112 -6.36 -13.37 -5.34
CA PHE A 112 -6.00 -14.77 -5.44
C PHE A 112 -5.91 -15.23 -6.89
N GLY A 113 -6.81 -14.75 -7.77
CA GLY A 113 -6.78 -15.02 -9.20
C GLY A 113 -5.47 -14.56 -9.84
N GLN A 114 -5.04 -13.35 -9.51
CA GLN A 114 -3.80 -12.76 -10.01
C GLN A 114 -2.56 -13.56 -9.55
N ILE A 115 -2.46 -13.89 -8.27
CA ILE A 115 -1.29 -14.59 -7.73
C ILE A 115 -1.26 -16.08 -8.11
N MET A 116 -2.42 -16.69 -8.39
CA MET A 116 -2.56 -18.07 -8.87
C MET A 116 -2.47 -18.21 -10.39
N ALA A 117 -2.44 -17.11 -11.13
CA ALA A 117 -2.57 -17.07 -12.58
C ALA A 117 -3.81 -17.84 -13.06
N SER A 118 -4.97 -17.59 -12.45
CA SER A 118 -6.25 -18.20 -12.82
C SER A 118 -7.13 -17.26 -13.64
N ARG A 119 -8.23 -17.78 -14.20
CA ARG A 119 -9.21 -16.96 -14.95
C ARG A 119 -9.89 -15.86 -14.11
N ALA A 120 -9.76 -15.92 -12.78
CA ALA A 120 -10.23 -14.87 -11.89
C ALA A 120 -9.31 -13.64 -11.87
N ASP A 121 -8.14 -13.68 -12.53
CA ASP A 121 -7.25 -12.54 -12.69
C ASP A 121 -7.81 -11.50 -13.67
N PRO A 122 -8.17 -10.28 -13.24
CA PRO A 122 -8.65 -9.24 -14.13
C PRO A 122 -7.58 -8.75 -15.12
N ASN A 123 -6.29 -8.96 -14.82
CA ASN A 123 -5.16 -8.65 -15.71
C ASN A 123 -4.88 -9.77 -16.73
N ARG A 124 -5.66 -10.85 -16.70
CA ARG A 124 -5.60 -11.94 -17.67
C ARG A 124 -4.22 -12.60 -17.81
N GLY A 125 -3.47 -12.68 -16.67
CA GLY A 125 -2.15 -13.29 -16.61
C GLY A 125 -1.01 -12.46 -17.21
N ARG A 126 -1.23 -11.17 -17.52
CA ARG A 126 -0.20 -10.31 -18.12
C ARG A 126 0.74 -9.69 -17.13
N GLN A 127 0.48 -9.87 -15.83
CA GLN A 127 1.30 -9.32 -14.76
C GLN A 127 1.98 -10.43 -13.96
N MET A 128 3.13 -10.12 -13.39
CA MET A 128 3.78 -11.00 -12.43
C MET A 128 2.89 -11.19 -11.19
N PRO A 129 3.01 -12.33 -10.46
CA PRO A 129 2.34 -12.49 -9.17
C PRO A 129 2.63 -11.33 -8.21
N ALA A 130 1.64 -10.93 -7.41
CA ALA A 130 1.65 -9.78 -6.51
C ALA A 130 1.73 -8.39 -7.20
N HIS A 131 1.33 -8.29 -8.47
CA HIS A 131 1.26 -7.04 -9.22
C HIS A 131 -0.16 -6.75 -9.71
N PRO A 132 -1.11 -6.52 -8.80
CA PRO A 132 -2.49 -6.23 -9.17
C PRO A 132 -2.60 -4.87 -9.86
N GLY A 133 -3.57 -4.76 -10.75
CA GLY A 133 -4.01 -3.53 -11.37
C GLY A 133 -5.50 -3.60 -11.64
N SER A 134 -6.20 -2.47 -11.57
CA SER A 134 -7.65 -2.45 -11.80
C SER A 134 -8.09 -1.12 -12.41
N LYS A 135 -8.56 -1.19 -13.66
CA LYS A 135 -9.16 -0.03 -14.33
C LYS A 135 -10.42 0.44 -13.58
N ALA A 136 -11.19 -0.47 -13.01
CA ALA A 136 -12.44 -0.15 -12.31
C ALA A 136 -12.22 0.65 -11.02
N PHE A 137 -11.02 0.54 -10.42
CA PHE A 137 -10.64 1.24 -9.20
C PHE A 137 -9.59 2.33 -9.44
N ASN A 138 -9.25 2.67 -10.68
CA ASN A 138 -8.15 3.56 -11.02
C ASN A 138 -6.83 3.16 -10.32
N LEU A 139 -6.63 1.86 -10.17
CA LEU A 139 -5.41 1.29 -9.63
C LEU A 139 -4.45 0.99 -10.78
N PHE A 140 -3.33 1.72 -10.85
CA PHE A 140 -2.26 1.41 -11.79
C PHE A 140 -1.62 0.07 -11.41
N THR A 141 -1.11 -0.66 -12.37
CA THR A 141 -0.47 -1.94 -12.09
C THR A 141 0.76 -1.75 -11.22
N GLY A 142 0.87 -2.51 -10.14
CA GLY A 142 2.05 -2.52 -9.27
C GLY A 142 3.34 -2.78 -10.05
N ALA A 143 4.42 -2.09 -9.69
CA ALA A 143 5.69 -2.19 -10.40
C ALA A 143 6.74 -2.98 -9.59
N SER A 144 7.44 -3.92 -10.22
CA SER A 144 8.62 -4.59 -9.66
C SER A 144 9.88 -3.72 -9.67
N PRO A 145 10.20 -3.01 -10.78
CA PRO A 145 11.31 -2.06 -10.77
C PRO A 145 10.97 -0.90 -9.82
N ILE A 146 11.66 -0.86 -8.69
CA ILE A 146 11.40 0.15 -7.65
C ILE A 146 11.51 1.56 -8.21
N ALA A 147 10.66 2.48 -7.73
CA ALA A 147 10.51 3.86 -8.18
C ALA A 147 9.99 4.08 -9.62
N SER A 148 9.98 3.07 -10.51
CA SER A 148 9.62 3.25 -11.93
C SER A 148 8.19 3.76 -12.16
N HIS A 149 7.28 3.55 -11.22
CA HIS A 149 5.88 4.02 -11.26
C HIS A 149 5.71 5.48 -10.79
N ILE A 150 6.74 6.08 -10.17
CA ILE A 150 6.66 7.44 -9.59
C ILE A 150 6.53 8.50 -10.69
N ALA A 151 7.36 8.44 -11.72
CA ALA A 151 7.27 9.41 -12.82
C ALA A 151 5.94 9.31 -13.60
N PRO A 152 5.41 8.11 -13.96
CA PRO A 152 4.05 7.97 -14.47
C PRO A 152 2.96 8.53 -13.55
N ALA A 153 3.06 8.33 -12.23
CA ALA A 153 2.13 8.88 -11.26
C ALA A 153 2.11 10.42 -11.29
N VAL A 154 3.29 11.04 -11.36
CA VAL A 154 3.41 12.50 -11.51
C VAL A 154 2.81 12.98 -12.82
N GLY A 155 3.05 12.29 -13.93
CA GLY A 155 2.45 12.60 -15.22
C GLY A 155 0.92 12.54 -15.20
N ALA A 156 0.35 11.52 -14.52
CA ALA A 156 -1.09 11.41 -14.29
C ALA A 156 -1.62 12.60 -13.48
N ALA A 157 -0.96 12.96 -12.37
CA ALA A 157 -1.35 14.10 -11.53
C ALA A 157 -1.32 15.43 -12.30
N ILE A 158 -0.29 15.68 -13.09
CA ILE A 158 -0.19 16.87 -13.94
C ILE A 158 -1.34 16.88 -14.96
N SER A 159 -1.65 15.75 -15.58
CA SER A 159 -2.80 15.64 -16.51
C SER A 159 -4.12 16.00 -15.82
N MET A 160 -4.35 15.54 -14.59
CA MET A 160 -5.55 15.86 -13.81
C MET A 160 -5.62 17.34 -13.47
N LYS A 161 -4.49 17.94 -13.08
CA LYS A 161 -4.38 19.39 -12.83
C LYS A 161 -4.73 20.20 -14.08
N LEU A 162 -4.15 19.86 -15.24
CA LEU A 162 -4.40 20.55 -16.51
C LEU A 162 -5.87 20.42 -16.96
N ARG A 163 -6.51 19.29 -16.67
CA ARG A 163 -7.91 19.04 -16.99
C ARG A 163 -8.89 19.60 -15.97
N GLY A 164 -8.41 20.08 -14.82
CA GLY A 164 -9.25 20.61 -13.73
C GLY A 164 -10.23 19.61 -13.14
N THR A 165 -9.86 18.31 -13.03
CA THR A 165 -10.77 17.24 -12.59
C THR A 165 -10.99 17.20 -11.09
N GLY A 166 -10.12 17.83 -10.29
CA GLY A 166 -10.13 17.76 -8.82
C GLY A 166 -9.65 16.42 -8.23
N GLN A 167 -9.24 15.47 -9.09
CA GLN A 167 -8.71 14.19 -8.67
C GLN A 167 -7.31 14.34 -8.09
N VAL A 168 -6.95 13.41 -7.20
CA VAL A 168 -5.62 13.30 -6.58
C VAL A 168 -4.98 11.99 -6.99
N VAL A 169 -3.65 12.00 -7.07
CA VAL A 169 -2.86 10.78 -7.23
C VAL A 169 -2.18 10.46 -5.91
N VAL A 170 -2.21 9.20 -5.51
CA VAL A 170 -1.39 8.67 -4.40
C VAL A 170 -0.46 7.61 -4.96
N THR A 171 0.83 7.68 -4.63
CA THR A 171 1.82 6.69 -5.03
C THR A 171 2.58 6.17 -3.83
N ASN A 172 2.56 4.84 -3.65
CA ASN A 172 3.24 4.16 -2.55
C ASN A 172 4.54 3.52 -3.04
N PHE A 173 5.54 3.51 -2.18
CA PHE A 173 6.83 2.87 -2.44
C PHE A 173 7.57 2.58 -1.13
N GLY A 174 8.51 1.63 -1.15
CA GLY A 174 9.39 1.36 -0.01
C GLY A 174 10.58 2.33 0.07
N ASP A 175 11.25 2.34 1.22
CA ASP A 175 12.44 3.18 1.48
C ASP A 175 13.55 3.01 0.42
N GLY A 176 13.76 1.79 -0.09
CA GLY A 176 14.73 1.53 -1.15
C GLY A 176 14.51 2.32 -2.43
N ALA A 177 13.27 2.62 -2.77
CA ALA A 177 12.94 3.43 -3.95
C ALA A 177 13.50 4.86 -3.87
N THR A 178 13.73 5.38 -2.67
CA THR A 178 14.28 6.74 -2.48
C THR A 178 15.76 6.86 -2.82
N SER A 179 16.41 5.76 -3.18
CA SER A 179 17.79 5.73 -3.68
C SER A 179 17.85 5.73 -5.22
N GLU A 180 16.71 5.56 -5.90
CA GLU A 180 16.64 5.49 -7.36
C GLU A 180 16.52 6.88 -8.01
N GLY A 181 17.08 7.03 -9.21
CA GLY A 181 17.01 8.26 -9.99
C GLY A 181 15.58 8.69 -10.31
N ASP A 182 14.68 7.73 -10.58
CA ASP A 182 13.27 7.98 -10.90
C ASP A 182 12.50 8.61 -9.74
N PHE A 183 12.85 8.26 -8.49
CA PHE A 183 12.31 8.96 -7.32
C PHE A 183 12.67 10.44 -7.36
N HIS A 184 13.95 10.76 -7.50
CA HIS A 184 14.44 12.15 -7.47
C HIS A 184 13.89 12.97 -8.64
N ALA A 185 13.86 12.40 -9.83
CA ALA A 185 13.30 13.06 -11.02
C ALA A 185 11.79 13.29 -10.87
N GLY A 186 11.04 12.28 -10.46
CA GLY A 186 9.59 12.35 -10.31
C GLY A 186 9.16 13.35 -9.25
N ILE A 187 9.72 13.27 -8.05
CA ILE A 187 9.34 14.15 -6.94
C ILE A 187 9.73 15.61 -7.19
N ASN A 188 10.89 15.85 -7.85
CA ASN A 188 11.31 17.18 -8.27
C ASN A 188 10.32 17.79 -9.27
N PHE A 189 9.89 17.00 -10.26
CA PHE A 189 8.94 17.47 -11.27
C PHE A 189 7.57 17.77 -10.65
N ALA A 190 7.11 16.93 -9.72
CA ALA A 190 5.88 17.17 -8.98
C ALA A 190 5.91 18.48 -8.18
N GLY A 191 7.04 18.76 -7.50
CA GLY A 191 7.23 20.02 -6.76
C GLY A 191 7.22 21.22 -7.68
N ALA A 192 7.99 21.19 -8.78
CA ALA A 192 8.06 22.28 -9.76
C ALA A 192 6.69 22.58 -10.40
N GLU A 193 5.92 21.57 -10.71
CA GLU A 193 4.59 21.70 -11.33
C GLU A 193 3.45 21.92 -10.31
N GLY A 194 3.70 21.78 -9.01
CA GLY A 194 2.65 21.82 -7.99
C GLY A 194 1.56 20.78 -8.26
N ALA A 195 1.96 19.55 -8.59
CA ALA A 195 1.06 18.46 -8.99
C ALA A 195 0.18 18.00 -7.80
N PRO A 196 -1.09 17.64 -8.00
CA PRO A 196 -1.98 17.11 -6.96
C PRO A 196 -1.66 15.63 -6.65
N ILE A 197 -0.51 15.39 -6.02
CA ILE A 197 -0.01 14.05 -5.70
C ILE A 197 0.48 13.96 -4.26
N VAL A 198 0.25 12.80 -3.64
CA VAL A 198 0.85 12.43 -2.35
C VAL A 198 1.79 11.25 -2.57
N PHE A 199 3.03 11.42 -2.15
CA PHE A 199 4.05 10.38 -2.14
C PHE A 199 4.06 9.70 -0.77
N VAL A 200 3.82 8.39 -0.72
CA VAL A 200 3.79 7.61 0.52
C VAL A 200 4.98 6.66 0.53
N CYS A 201 5.93 6.93 1.41
CA CYS A 201 7.07 6.05 1.64
C CYS A 201 6.79 5.12 2.82
N GLU A 202 6.57 3.84 2.56
CA GLU A 202 6.49 2.80 3.59
C GLU A 202 7.92 2.38 3.97
N ASN A 203 8.53 3.14 4.91
CA ASN A 203 9.89 2.90 5.35
C ASN A 203 9.93 1.69 6.30
N ASN A 204 10.17 0.51 5.75
CA ASN A 204 10.32 -0.72 6.52
C ASN A 204 11.75 -1.02 6.97
N ARG A 205 12.65 -0.06 6.80
CA ARG A 205 14.04 -0.03 7.23
C ARG A 205 15.00 -0.91 6.43
N TYR A 206 14.52 -1.60 5.38
CA TYR A 206 15.34 -2.51 4.59
C TYR A 206 14.99 -2.46 3.09
N ALA A 207 15.96 -2.08 2.27
CA ALA A 207 15.92 -2.30 0.83
C ALA A 207 16.49 -3.70 0.55
N LEU A 208 15.62 -4.71 0.37
CA LEU A 208 16.01 -6.13 0.39
C LEU A 208 16.80 -6.45 1.68
N SER A 209 18.12 -6.61 1.55
CA SER A 209 19.07 -6.89 2.63
C SER A 209 19.85 -5.66 3.13
N VAL A 210 19.67 -4.51 2.47
CA VAL A 210 20.42 -3.28 2.81
C VAL A 210 19.67 -2.50 3.86
N GLY A 211 20.22 -2.39 5.08
CA GLY A 211 19.64 -1.61 6.16
C GLY A 211 19.59 -0.10 5.85
N TYR A 212 18.61 0.58 6.42
CA TYR A 212 18.32 2.00 6.19
C TYR A 212 19.55 2.92 6.31
N ASN A 213 20.39 2.70 7.31
CA ASN A 213 21.61 3.50 7.57
C ASN A 213 22.67 3.40 6.47
N LYS A 214 22.52 2.47 5.53
CA LYS A 214 23.39 2.34 4.35
C LYS A 214 22.76 2.87 3.07
N GLN A 215 21.48 3.28 3.13
CA GLN A 215 20.74 3.77 1.97
C GLN A 215 20.76 5.29 1.85
N THR A 216 20.79 6.00 2.96
CA THR A 216 20.69 7.45 2.97
C THR A 216 21.44 8.06 4.15
N GLY A 217 21.99 9.26 3.94
CA GLY A 217 22.55 10.10 5.01
C GLY A 217 21.52 11.06 5.64
N SER A 218 20.26 11.04 5.16
CA SER A 218 19.17 11.82 5.75
C SER A 218 18.70 11.16 7.05
N GLU A 219 18.38 11.94 8.08
CA GLU A 219 17.86 11.43 9.35
C GLU A 219 16.57 10.64 9.18
N ASN A 220 15.67 11.17 8.36
CA ASN A 220 14.48 10.49 7.88
C ASN A 220 14.20 10.84 6.40
N ILE A 221 13.32 10.07 5.75
CA ILE A 221 13.00 10.29 4.33
C ILE A 221 12.14 11.55 4.15
N ALA A 222 11.29 11.88 5.12
CA ALA A 222 10.44 13.06 5.06
C ALA A 222 11.25 14.37 4.88
N MET A 223 12.47 14.42 5.43
CA MET A 223 13.40 15.55 5.27
C MET A 223 13.80 15.79 3.81
N LYS A 224 13.80 14.76 2.96
CA LYS A 224 14.13 14.89 1.53
C LYS A 224 13.14 15.80 0.79
N ALA A 225 11.89 15.87 1.25
CA ALA A 225 10.83 16.69 0.66
C ALA A 225 11.21 18.20 0.62
N HIS A 226 12.01 18.65 1.59
CA HIS A 226 12.46 20.04 1.65
C HIS A 226 13.22 20.47 0.39
N ALA A 227 14.05 19.58 -0.16
CA ALA A 227 14.80 19.85 -1.38
C ALA A 227 13.91 20.04 -2.63
N TYR A 228 12.67 19.57 -2.57
CA TYR A 228 11.70 19.61 -3.68
C TYR A 228 10.56 20.60 -3.46
N GLY A 229 10.66 21.45 -2.42
CA GLY A 229 9.70 22.53 -2.15
C GLY A 229 8.32 22.07 -1.70
N MET A 230 8.22 20.90 -1.06
CA MET A 230 6.97 20.35 -0.54
C MET A 230 7.11 19.96 0.94
N PRO A 231 6.00 19.89 1.72
CA PRO A 231 6.04 19.40 3.09
C PRO A 231 6.37 17.89 3.12
N GLY A 232 7.18 17.50 4.11
CA GLY A 232 7.50 16.12 4.43
C GLY A 232 6.98 15.79 5.84
N TYR A 233 6.23 14.70 5.97
CA TYR A 233 5.67 14.23 7.24
C TYR A 233 6.31 12.92 7.65
N HIS A 234 6.89 12.88 8.85
CA HIS A 234 7.48 11.69 9.46
C HIS A 234 6.46 11.09 10.42
N VAL A 235 5.94 9.89 10.12
CA VAL A 235 4.78 9.30 10.79
C VAL A 235 5.13 7.93 11.35
N ASP A 236 4.66 7.61 12.54
CA ASP A 236 4.67 6.25 13.09
C ASP A 236 3.68 5.38 12.28
N GLY A 237 4.20 4.65 11.30
CA GLY A 237 3.43 3.78 10.42
C GLY A 237 2.77 2.58 11.12
N MET A 238 3.08 2.35 12.40
CA MET A 238 2.42 1.37 13.26
C MET A 238 1.21 1.96 14.01
N ASP A 239 0.92 3.26 13.83
CA ASP A 239 -0.23 3.98 14.37
C ASP A 239 -1.24 4.26 13.24
N LEU A 240 -2.30 3.45 13.18
CA LEU A 240 -3.37 3.58 12.17
C LEU A 240 -3.92 5.00 12.09
N LEU A 241 -4.19 5.62 13.24
CA LEU A 241 -4.84 6.92 13.27
C LEU A 241 -3.91 8.06 12.93
N ALA A 242 -2.62 7.98 13.30
CA ALA A 242 -1.61 8.93 12.84
C ALA A 242 -1.46 8.87 11.32
N CYS A 243 -1.37 7.67 10.75
CA CYS A 243 -1.34 7.48 9.30
C CYS A 243 -2.58 8.08 8.63
N TYR A 244 -3.77 7.78 9.15
CA TYR A 244 -5.03 8.27 8.58
C TYR A 244 -5.13 9.81 8.61
N PHE A 245 -4.88 10.43 9.75
CA PHE A 245 -5.02 11.89 9.88
C PHE A 245 -4.01 12.65 9.03
N VAL A 246 -2.74 12.19 9.02
CA VAL A 246 -1.71 12.83 8.18
C VAL A 246 -2.03 12.66 6.70
N MET A 247 -2.45 11.47 6.27
CA MET A 247 -2.83 11.20 4.88
C MET A 247 -4.06 12.01 4.47
N ARG A 248 -5.10 12.08 5.33
CA ARG A 248 -6.28 12.91 5.09
C ARG A 248 -5.91 14.37 4.80
N ASP A 249 -5.03 14.94 5.62
CA ASP A 249 -4.58 16.31 5.45
C ASP A 249 -3.73 16.47 4.18
N ALA A 250 -2.83 15.52 3.87
CA ALA A 250 -2.01 15.55 2.67
C ALA A 250 -2.85 15.42 1.38
N VAL A 251 -3.81 14.50 1.34
CA VAL A 251 -4.74 14.32 0.21
C VAL A 251 -5.63 15.56 0.05
N LYS A 252 -6.16 16.10 1.16
CA LYS A 252 -6.92 17.35 1.12
C LYS A 252 -6.08 18.50 0.57
N ARG A 253 -4.84 18.66 1.03
CA ARG A 253 -3.90 19.66 0.54
C ARG A 253 -3.72 19.54 -0.99
N ALA A 254 -3.48 18.35 -1.49
CA ALA A 254 -3.29 18.10 -2.91
C ALA A 254 -4.57 18.46 -3.71
N ARG A 255 -5.73 18.05 -3.22
CA ARG A 255 -7.05 18.32 -3.83
C ARG A 255 -7.39 19.82 -3.86
N ASP A 256 -7.05 20.55 -2.82
CA ASP A 256 -7.23 22.01 -2.74
C ASP A 256 -6.23 22.80 -3.62
N GLY A 257 -5.35 22.12 -4.35
CA GLY A 257 -4.38 22.75 -5.25
C GLY A 257 -3.16 23.35 -4.53
N ALA A 258 -2.93 23.00 -3.26
CA ALA A 258 -1.78 23.47 -2.49
C ALA A 258 -0.47 22.69 -2.79
N GLY A 259 -0.49 21.79 -3.77
CA GLY A 259 0.66 21.04 -4.29
C GLY A 259 0.92 19.72 -3.56
N PRO A 260 2.03 19.05 -3.92
CA PRO A 260 2.34 17.69 -3.44
C PRO A 260 2.79 17.67 -1.97
N SER A 261 2.83 16.46 -1.40
CA SER A 261 3.41 16.17 -0.09
C SER A 261 4.15 14.83 -0.13
N LEU A 262 5.19 14.69 0.70
CA LEU A 262 5.85 13.41 0.98
C LEU A 262 5.47 12.96 2.41
N VAL A 263 4.91 11.77 2.53
CA VAL A 263 4.57 11.15 3.81
C VAL A 263 5.44 9.92 3.99
N GLU A 264 6.34 9.94 4.95
CA GLU A 264 7.11 8.79 5.39
C GLU A 264 6.37 8.11 6.52
N MET A 265 5.99 6.87 6.34
CA MET A 265 5.40 6.01 7.36
C MET A 265 6.43 4.98 7.80
N VAL A 266 6.92 5.09 9.03
CA VAL A 266 7.89 4.16 9.60
C VAL A 266 7.17 2.89 10.00
N VAL A 267 7.31 1.88 9.20
CA VAL A 267 6.74 0.55 9.37
C VAL A 267 7.85 -0.48 9.59
N TYR A 268 7.50 -1.75 9.69
CA TYR A 268 8.51 -2.80 9.75
C TYR A 268 8.04 -4.07 9.04
N ARG A 269 8.91 -4.64 8.21
CA ARG A 269 8.65 -5.89 7.51
C ARG A 269 8.87 -7.07 8.44
N TYR A 270 7.82 -7.73 8.92
CA TYR A 270 7.93 -8.86 9.86
C TYR A 270 8.51 -10.13 9.23
N GLY A 271 8.21 -10.38 7.99
CA GLY A 271 8.74 -11.52 7.23
C GLY A 271 9.98 -11.17 6.38
N PRO A 272 10.52 -12.14 5.64
CA PRO A 272 11.55 -11.92 4.64
C PRO A 272 11.06 -10.96 3.55
N HIS A 273 11.99 -10.49 2.68
CA HIS A 273 11.62 -9.60 1.58
C HIS A 273 10.56 -10.22 0.65
N SER A 274 10.73 -11.48 0.36
CA SER A 274 9.78 -12.30 -0.40
C SER A 274 9.93 -13.76 -0.02
N SER A 275 9.09 -14.63 -0.57
CA SER A 275 9.17 -16.08 -0.37
C SER A 275 10.47 -16.73 -0.88
N ALA A 276 11.30 -15.99 -1.63
CA ALA A 276 12.61 -16.45 -2.13
C ALA A 276 13.79 -15.91 -1.30
N ASP A 277 13.54 -15.17 -0.23
CA ASP A 277 14.54 -14.51 0.60
C ASP A 277 14.74 -15.24 1.94
N ASP A 278 15.96 -15.18 2.48
CA ASP A 278 16.34 -15.64 3.82
C ASP A 278 16.89 -14.45 4.64
N ASP A 279 16.02 -13.81 5.36
CA ASP A 279 16.32 -12.61 6.15
C ASP A 279 17.19 -12.87 7.38
N SER A 280 17.38 -14.13 7.78
CA SER A 280 18.29 -14.51 8.87
C SER A 280 19.76 -14.16 8.59
N GLN A 281 20.10 -13.94 7.31
CA GLN A 281 21.46 -13.60 6.89
C GLN A 281 21.84 -12.13 7.14
N TYR A 282 20.86 -11.24 7.31
CA TYR A 282 21.14 -9.80 7.40
C TYR A 282 20.37 -9.08 8.50
N ARG A 283 19.41 -9.75 9.17
CA ARG A 283 18.51 -9.13 10.14
C ARG A 283 18.48 -9.91 11.46
N PRO A 284 18.82 -9.27 12.60
CA PRO A 284 18.75 -9.91 13.92
C PRO A 284 17.32 -10.26 14.33
N LYS A 285 17.12 -11.41 14.98
CA LYS A 285 15.80 -11.83 15.49
C LYS A 285 15.27 -10.86 16.55
N GLU A 286 16.15 -10.35 17.39
CA GLU A 286 15.84 -9.42 18.47
C GLU A 286 15.22 -8.11 17.93
N GLU A 287 15.67 -7.66 16.76
CA GLU A 287 15.08 -6.51 16.06
C GLU A 287 13.64 -6.80 15.63
N VAL A 288 13.42 -7.96 15.01
CA VAL A 288 12.06 -8.40 14.58
C VAL A 288 11.13 -8.52 15.79
N GLU A 289 11.61 -9.13 16.89
CA GLU A 289 10.83 -9.26 18.13
C GLU A 289 10.52 -7.92 18.78
N ALA A 290 11.44 -6.95 18.70
CA ALA A 290 11.19 -5.60 19.20
C ALA A 290 10.06 -4.90 18.43
N TRP A 291 10.02 -5.07 17.12
CA TRP A 291 8.95 -4.52 16.28
C TRP A 291 7.61 -5.26 16.47
N TRP A 292 7.61 -6.56 16.70
CA TRP A 292 6.40 -7.31 17.05
C TRP A 292 5.70 -6.79 18.31
N ARG A 293 6.44 -6.25 19.26
CA ARG A 293 5.84 -5.60 20.44
C ARG A 293 5.03 -4.34 20.12
N ARG A 294 5.32 -3.72 18.96
CA ARG A 294 4.65 -2.53 18.43
C ARG A 294 3.60 -2.87 17.37
N ASP A 295 3.12 -4.11 17.29
CA ASP A 295 2.21 -4.59 16.25
C ASP A 295 1.00 -3.67 16.08
N PRO A 296 0.72 -3.16 14.84
CA PRO A 296 -0.34 -2.20 14.59
C PRO A 296 -1.74 -2.77 14.86
N LEU A 297 -1.93 -4.10 14.67
CA LEU A 297 -3.21 -4.75 14.98
C LEU A 297 -3.46 -4.76 16.48
N VAL A 298 -2.45 -5.12 17.27
CA VAL A 298 -2.55 -5.15 18.74
C VAL A 298 -2.80 -3.74 19.28
N ARG A 299 -2.10 -2.73 18.77
CA ARG A 299 -2.26 -1.34 19.17
C ARG A 299 -3.66 -0.82 18.85
N THR A 300 -4.15 -1.04 17.64
CA THR A 300 -5.48 -0.61 17.23
C THR A 300 -6.58 -1.35 17.99
N LYS A 301 -6.43 -2.67 18.22
CA LYS A 301 -7.35 -3.44 19.08
C LYS A 301 -7.47 -2.85 20.47
N ARG A 302 -6.34 -2.58 21.14
CA ARG A 302 -6.30 -1.95 22.47
C ARG A 302 -7.02 -0.59 22.49
N PHE A 303 -6.85 0.20 21.45
CA PHE A 303 -7.56 1.47 21.31
C PHE A 303 -9.08 1.27 21.20
N LEU A 304 -9.53 0.33 20.38
CA LEU A 304 -10.95 0.00 20.25
C LEU A 304 -11.55 -0.59 21.53
N GLU A 305 -10.80 -1.41 22.27
CA GLU A 305 -11.21 -1.95 23.58
C GLU A 305 -11.44 -0.84 24.62
N LYS A 306 -10.55 0.17 24.65
CA LYS A 306 -10.70 1.32 25.55
C LYS A 306 -11.90 2.22 25.21
N LEU A 307 -12.38 2.16 24.00
CA LEU A 307 -13.59 2.86 23.56
C LEU A 307 -14.84 1.98 23.69
N ASP A 308 -14.74 0.79 24.28
CA ASP A 308 -15.82 -0.20 24.37
C ASP A 308 -16.42 -0.58 23.00
N LEU A 309 -15.60 -0.54 21.92
CA LEU A 309 -16.03 -0.82 20.55
C LEU A 309 -15.80 -2.28 20.13
N ILE A 310 -14.90 -2.98 20.80
CA ILE A 310 -14.58 -4.40 20.57
C ILE A 310 -14.17 -5.05 21.88
N ASN A 311 -14.47 -6.32 22.04
CA ASN A 311 -13.94 -7.16 23.11
C ASN A 311 -13.25 -8.40 22.50
N GLU A 312 -12.68 -9.27 23.34
CA GLU A 312 -11.93 -10.46 22.92
C GLU A 312 -12.79 -11.43 22.10
N GLU A 313 -14.05 -11.64 22.49
CA GLU A 313 -14.97 -12.56 21.78
C GLU A 313 -15.30 -12.00 20.39
N GLU A 314 -15.58 -10.71 20.29
CA GLU A 314 -15.87 -10.03 19.02
C GLU A 314 -14.65 -10.00 18.09
N ASP A 315 -13.43 -9.81 18.61
CA ASP A 315 -12.19 -9.88 17.81
C ASP A 315 -11.98 -11.30 17.26
N LEU A 316 -12.17 -12.33 18.08
CA LEU A 316 -12.07 -13.72 17.62
C LEU A 316 -13.12 -14.06 16.54
N ALA A 317 -14.35 -13.59 16.73
CA ALA A 317 -15.42 -13.76 15.75
C ALA A 317 -15.09 -13.06 14.43
N LEU A 318 -14.63 -11.82 14.47
CA LEU A 318 -14.20 -11.05 13.30
C LEU A 318 -13.05 -11.74 12.54
N ARG A 319 -12.05 -12.25 13.26
CA ARG A 319 -10.93 -13.00 12.63
C ARG A 319 -11.41 -14.28 11.96
N HIS A 320 -12.33 -14.99 12.58
CA HIS A 320 -12.91 -16.22 12.02
C HIS A 320 -13.75 -15.93 10.76
N GLU A 321 -14.57 -14.89 10.78
CA GLU A 321 -15.34 -14.41 9.63
C GLU A 321 -14.42 -14.08 8.46
N VAL A 322 -13.41 -13.23 8.68
CA VAL A 322 -12.45 -12.82 7.66
C VAL A 322 -11.65 -14.01 7.11
N ASP A 323 -11.19 -14.94 7.97
CA ASP A 323 -10.48 -16.13 7.48
C ASP A 323 -11.39 -17.01 6.60
N THR A 324 -12.66 -17.09 6.93
CA THR A 324 -13.65 -17.84 6.14
C THR A 324 -13.89 -17.20 4.77
N GLU A 325 -14.03 -15.88 4.73
CA GLU A 325 -14.16 -15.11 3.47
C GLU A 325 -12.95 -15.30 2.56
N LEU A 326 -11.74 -15.15 3.11
CA LEU A 326 -10.50 -15.31 2.36
C LEU A 326 -10.30 -16.77 1.88
N LYS A 327 -10.72 -17.76 2.67
CA LYS A 327 -10.70 -19.17 2.28
C LYS A 327 -11.62 -19.44 1.10
N GLU A 328 -12.83 -18.91 1.12
CA GLU A 328 -13.77 -19.09 0.02
C GLU A 328 -13.29 -18.34 -1.24
N ALA A 329 -12.76 -17.13 -1.10
CA ALA A 329 -12.19 -16.38 -2.21
C ALA A 329 -11.03 -17.13 -2.89
N ALA A 330 -10.11 -17.71 -2.10
CA ALA A 330 -9.02 -18.53 -2.64
C ALA A 330 -9.52 -19.76 -3.39
N LYS A 331 -10.55 -20.42 -2.85
CA LYS A 331 -11.19 -21.58 -3.49
C LYS A 331 -11.88 -21.22 -4.81
N LEU A 332 -12.60 -20.09 -4.85
CA LEU A 332 -13.24 -19.61 -6.07
C LEU A 332 -12.20 -19.24 -7.16
N ALA A 333 -11.10 -18.59 -6.78
CA ALA A 333 -10.02 -18.29 -7.68
C ALA A 333 -9.37 -19.57 -8.26
N ASP A 334 -9.19 -20.59 -7.44
CA ASP A 334 -8.65 -21.89 -7.87
C ASP A 334 -9.62 -22.62 -8.82
N GLN A 335 -10.91 -22.64 -8.50
CA GLN A 335 -11.96 -23.26 -9.32
C GLN A 335 -12.20 -22.57 -10.65
N ALA A 336 -11.83 -21.31 -10.80
CA ALA A 336 -11.88 -20.61 -12.08
C ALA A 336 -10.99 -21.25 -13.16
N GLY A 337 -10.00 -22.02 -12.74
CA GLY A 337 -9.11 -22.77 -13.63
C GLY A 337 -8.02 -21.91 -14.27
N PRO A 338 -7.17 -22.51 -15.11
CA PRO A 338 -6.02 -21.82 -15.71
C PRO A 338 -6.47 -20.77 -16.73
N ILE A 339 -5.58 -19.79 -16.95
CA ILE A 339 -5.72 -18.76 -17.98
C ILE A 339 -5.73 -19.44 -19.36
N PRO A 340 -6.71 -19.11 -20.24
CA PRO A 340 -6.73 -19.64 -21.61
C PRO A 340 -5.53 -19.14 -22.42
N THR A 341 -4.92 -20.03 -23.18
CA THR A 341 -3.76 -19.69 -24.04
C THR A 341 -4.09 -18.59 -25.06
N ASP A 342 -5.31 -18.57 -25.58
CA ASP A 342 -5.79 -17.55 -26.52
C ASP A 342 -5.67 -16.11 -26.00
N TRP A 343 -5.76 -15.92 -24.67
CA TRP A 343 -5.63 -14.59 -24.07
C TRP A 343 -4.28 -13.94 -24.30
N MET A 344 -3.23 -14.70 -24.65
CA MET A 344 -1.92 -14.14 -25.02
C MET A 344 -1.98 -13.22 -26.25
N PHE A 345 -2.97 -13.43 -27.12
CA PHE A 345 -3.10 -12.74 -28.39
C PHE A 345 -4.16 -11.63 -28.37
N GLU A 346 -4.84 -11.43 -27.24
CA GLU A 346 -5.92 -10.47 -27.12
C GLU A 346 -5.46 -9.16 -26.44
N ASP A 347 -6.27 -8.10 -26.56
CA ASP A 347 -6.17 -6.81 -25.83
C ASP A 347 -4.93 -5.93 -26.14
N VAL A 348 -4.03 -6.32 -27.03
CA VAL A 348 -2.84 -5.51 -27.38
C VAL A 348 -3.01 -4.82 -28.73
N PHE A 349 -3.58 -5.50 -29.70
CA PHE A 349 -3.80 -5.00 -31.03
C PHE A 349 -5.28 -5.06 -31.38
N ASP A 350 -5.79 -4.06 -32.09
CA ASP A 350 -7.15 -4.06 -32.68
C ASP A 350 -7.28 -5.21 -33.68
N GLU A 351 -6.31 -5.30 -34.62
CA GLU A 351 -6.14 -6.43 -35.50
C GLU A 351 -4.80 -7.11 -35.25
N LEU A 352 -4.82 -8.44 -35.10
CA LEU A 352 -3.60 -9.20 -34.87
C LEU A 352 -2.64 -9.09 -36.04
N PRO A 353 -1.37 -8.70 -35.83
CA PRO A 353 -0.35 -8.73 -36.89
C PRO A 353 -0.14 -10.15 -37.45
N PRO A 354 0.26 -10.30 -38.75
CA PRO A 354 0.41 -11.61 -39.38
C PRO A 354 1.27 -12.61 -38.64
N HIS A 355 2.35 -12.16 -37.97
CA HIS A 355 3.23 -13.03 -37.21
C HIS A 355 2.53 -13.59 -35.97
N LEU A 356 1.71 -12.82 -35.26
CA LEU A 356 0.91 -13.29 -34.12
C LEU A 356 -0.22 -14.23 -34.56
N LEU A 357 -0.82 -14.00 -35.74
CA LEU A 357 -1.78 -14.93 -36.33
C LEU A 357 -1.14 -16.29 -36.60
N THR A 358 0.13 -16.31 -37.04
CA THR A 358 0.88 -17.54 -37.26
C THR A 358 1.15 -18.25 -35.97
N GLN A 359 1.68 -17.54 -34.95
CA GLN A 359 1.96 -18.10 -33.62
C GLN A 359 0.68 -18.65 -32.95
N ARG A 360 -0.45 -17.95 -33.07
CA ARG A 360 -1.75 -18.41 -32.52
C ARG A 360 -2.17 -19.77 -33.12
N LYS A 361 -1.92 -19.97 -34.42
CA LYS A 361 -2.21 -21.25 -35.10
C LYS A 361 -1.28 -22.40 -34.70
N GLU A 362 -0.06 -22.07 -34.26
CA GLU A 362 0.93 -23.07 -33.84
C GLU A 362 0.68 -23.56 -32.41
N ILE A 363 0.02 -22.76 -31.56
CA ILE A 363 -0.24 -23.04 -30.17
C ILE A 363 -1.60 -23.74 -29.97
N GLY A 364 -2.59 -23.44 -30.77
CA GLY A 364 -3.95 -24.00 -30.72
C GLY A 364 -4.13 -25.15 -31.62
#